data_e86cbcc11ca49ab2c1fa00cfd75af0d8
#
_entry.id   e86cbcc11ca49ab2c1fa00cfd75af0d8
#
_cell.length_a   1.000
_cell.length_b   1.000
_cell.length_c   1.000
_cell.angle_alpha   90.00
_cell.angle_beta   90.00
_cell.angle_gamma   90.00
#
_symmetry.space_group_name_H-M   'P 1'
#
loop_
_entity.id
_entity.type
_entity.pdbx_description
1 polymer ?
#
loop_
_entity_poly.entity_id
_entity_poly.type
_entity_poly.pdbx_seq_one_letter_code
_entity_poly.pdbx_strand_id
1 'polypeptide(L)'
;MPILLFGSSHLELITGKKTTTIRKLWKKPLSQGDRLHCYWNLVSKERKKLFEAEVTGVEIMEFKDIIKDDNLAKEEGFGSAAELEAEFRKMYPEDTEDDSLFQIIRFKKYPVDKWEGEKIDEKALITKRADILFDSGRFNDSVMCYAAALKHDPDDVYLLNKRGDNLSRLGKFDEAIKSYDKALTNDPENEFIWNNKAIALLNSNKPEEALEYNTKALKINKDNTAVLYWRGFILEMLGRFEDALKCYNKILEIEPENPDVWNAKGNILTELERTEEAIAAYDKALELCLEEAPDASTWNRKGNALLELGRFDEALNCYDEALKQDSQNDIIWSNKGVALMELDEFEKAAECFNRAVLINPANEDARVLKDECLENY
;
A
#
# COMPACT_ATOMS: atom_id res chain seq x y z
N MET A 1 -14.20 -14.94 -12.72
CA MET A 1 -15.02 -14.17 -13.67
C MET A 1 -15.05 -12.72 -13.24
N PRO A 2 -14.96 -11.75 -14.14
CA PRO A 2 -15.10 -10.34 -13.77
C PRO A 2 -16.56 -10.05 -13.36
N ILE A 3 -16.71 -9.20 -12.33
CA ILE A 3 -18.01 -8.81 -11.78
C ILE A 3 -18.25 -7.35 -12.13
N LEU A 4 -19.35 -7.08 -12.83
CA LEU A 4 -19.82 -5.72 -13.07
C LEU A 4 -20.82 -5.32 -11.98
N LEU A 5 -20.55 -4.20 -11.32
CA LEU A 5 -21.38 -3.64 -10.27
C LEU A 5 -22.04 -2.38 -10.81
N PHE A 6 -23.37 -2.35 -10.71
CA PHE A 6 -24.17 -1.23 -11.18
C PHE A 6 -24.71 -0.42 -10.00
N GLY A 7 -24.55 0.89 -10.06
CA GLY A 7 -25.23 1.83 -9.15
C GLY A 7 -26.66 2.12 -9.59
N SER A 8 -27.34 3.03 -8.89
CA SER A 8 -28.74 3.44 -9.16
C SER A 8 -28.93 4.02 -10.56
N SER A 9 -27.92 4.66 -11.14
CA SER A 9 -27.91 5.22 -12.49
C SER A 9 -28.00 4.17 -13.62
N HIS A 10 -27.88 2.87 -13.31
CA HIS A 10 -27.89 1.77 -14.28
C HIS A 10 -29.20 0.99 -14.31
N LEU A 11 -30.30 1.60 -13.87
CA LEU A 11 -31.64 0.97 -13.82
C LEU A 11 -32.07 0.43 -15.19
N GLU A 12 -31.72 1.07 -16.28
CA GLU A 12 -32.05 0.65 -17.64
C GLU A 12 -31.39 -0.65 -18.06
N LEU A 13 -30.26 -0.99 -17.48
CA LEU A 13 -29.62 -2.29 -17.64
C LEU A 13 -30.47 -3.44 -17.11
N ILE A 14 -31.17 -3.18 -15.97
CA ILE A 14 -32.08 -4.12 -15.33
C ILE A 14 -33.30 -4.38 -16.21
N THR A 15 -33.83 -3.34 -16.84
CA THR A 15 -35.01 -3.44 -17.70
C THR A 15 -34.74 -4.05 -19.08
N GLY A 16 -33.50 -4.35 -19.39
CA GLY A 16 -33.12 -4.99 -20.64
C GLY A 16 -32.86 -4.03 -21.82
N LYS A 17 -32.97 -2.73 -21.61
CA LYS A 17 -32.75 -1.73 -22.66
C LYS A 17 -31.28 -1.50 -22.98
N LYS A 18 -30.44 -1.49 -21.95
CA LYS A 18 -29.01 -1.18 -22.06
C LYS A 18 -28.17 -2.43 -22.31
N THR A 19 -27.36 -2.41 -23.35
CA THR A 19 -26.44 -3.51 -23.74
C THR A 19 -24.98 -3.07 -23.81
N THR A 20 -24.72 -1.83 -23.46
CA THR A 20 -23.38 -1.22 -23.45
C THR A 20 -23.13 -0.59 -22.09
N THR A 21 -21.92 -0.58 -21.65
CA THR A 21 -21.47 0.18 -20.48
C THR A 21 -20.05 0.70 -20.69
N ILE A 22 -19.78 1.83 -20.09
CA ILE A 22 -18.50 2.51 -20.14
C ILE A 22 -17.82 2.37 -18.78
N ARG A 23 -16.52 2.12 -18.76
CA ARG A 23 -15.71 2.08 -17.55
C ARG A 23 -14.28 2.49 -17.83
N LYS A 24 -13.63 3.09 -16.84
CA LYS A 24 -12.21 3.40 -16.90
C LYS A 24 -11.39 2.13 -17.14
N LEU A 25 -10.30 2.27 -17.87
CA LEU A 25 -9.38 1.18 -18.16
C LEU A 25 -8.70 0.72 -16.87
N TRP A 26 -8.82 -0.55 -16.53
CA TRP A 26 -8.23 -1.13 -15.34
C TRP A 26 -6.98 -1.96 -15.72
N LYS A 27 -6.14 -2.30 -14.71
CA LYS A 27 -4.92 -3.12 -14.91
C LYS A 27 -5.17 -4.43 -15.67
N LYS A 28 -6.40 -4.96 -15.60
CA LYS A 28 -6.81 -6.14 -16.37
C LYS A 28 -8.10 -5.83 -17.13
N PRO A 29 -8.01 -5.39 -18.38
CA PRO A 29 -9.17 -5.09 -19.21
C PRO A 29 -9.97 -6.36 -19.52
N LEU A 30 -11.27 -6.19 -19.82
CA LEU A 30 -12.12 -7.26 -20.34
C LEU A 30 -11.82 -7.50 -21.81
N SER A 31 -12.02 -8.74 -22.25
CA SER A 31 -11.85 -9.17 -23.65
C SER A 31 -13.15 -9.73 -24.19
N GLN A 32 -13.27 -9.77 -25.51
CA GLN A 32 -14.41 -10.43 -26.17
C GLN A 32 -14.47 -11.91 -25.77
N GLY A 33 -15.67 -12.39 -25.46
CA GLY A 33 -15.90 -13.77 -24.98
C GLY A 33 -15.87 -13.93 -23.47
N ASP A 34 -15.45 -12.91 -22.71
CA ASP A 34 -15.52 -12.95 -21.25
C ASP A 34 -16.98 -13.07 -20.78
N ARG A 35 -17.20 -13.93 -19.79
CA ARG A 35 -18.50 -14.07 -19.14
C ARG A 35 -18.58 -13.21 -17.91
N LEU A 36 -19.70 -12.50 -17.79
CA LEU A 36 -19.96 -11.56 -16.70
C LEU A 36 -21.17 -12.00 -15.88
N HIS A 37 -21.03 -11.91 -14.56
CA HIS A 37 -22.18 -12.01 -13.65
C HIS A 37 -22.60 -10.60 -13.23
N CYS A 38 -23.83 -10.24 -13.51
CA CYS A 38 -24.35 -8.91 -13.26
C CYS A 38 -25.31 -8.93 -12.08
N TYR A 39 -25.02 -8.13 -11.06
CA TYR A 39 -25.78 -8.07 -9.83
C TYR A 39 -26.21 -6.65 -9.50
N TRP A 40 -27.40 -6.54 -8.94
CA TRP A 40 -27.95 -5.30 -8.40
C TRP A 40 -27.70 -5.21 -6.91
N ASN A 41 -27.13 -4.08 -6.46
CA ASN A 41 -27.01 -3.70 -5.03
C ASN A 41 -26.52 -4.82 -4.10
N LEU A 42 -25.25 -5.23 -4.26
CA LEU A 42 -24.61 -6.33 -3.52
C LEU A 42 -24.63 -6.20 -1.98
N VAL A 43 -24.95 -5.03 -1.44
CA VAL A 43 -24.93 -4.76 0.01
C VAL A 43 -26.34 -4.71 0.61
N SER A 44 -27.41 -4.69 -0.20
CA SER A 44 -28.79 -4.63 0.29
C SER A 44 -29.41 -6.02 0.48
N LYS A 45 -30.51 -6.06 1.28
CA LYS A 45 -31.31 -7.27 1.47
C LYS A 45 -32.07 -7.72 0.20
N GLU A 46 -32.17 -6.86 -0.79
CA GLU A 46 -32.95 -7.06 -2.03
C GLU A 46 -32.08 -7.51 -3.21
N ARG A 47 -31.01 -8.23 -2.95
CA ARG A 47 -30.11 -8.72 -3.99
C ARG A 47 -30.81 -9.70 -4.91
N LYS A 48 -30.70 -9.41 -6.20
CA LYS A 48 -31.11 -10.36 -7.24
C LYS A 48 -30.02 -10.43 -8.29
N LYS A 49 -29.66 -11.64 -8.71
CA LYS A 49 -28.93 -11.82 -9.95
C LYS A 49 -29.83 -11.34 -11.07
N LEU A 50 -29.35 -10.37 -11.82
CA LEU A 50 -30.16 -9.75 -12.89
C LEU A 50 -30.08 -10.52 -14.19
N PHE A 51 -28.86 -10.88 -14.58
CA PHE A 51 -28.60 -11.64 -15.80
C PHE A 51 -27.13 -12.07 -15.86
N GLU A 52 -26.86 -13.01 -16.74
CA GLU A 52 -25.50 -13.26 -17.21
C GLU A 52 -25.26 -12.54 -18.52
N ALA A 53 -24.02 -12.21 -18.79
CA ALA A 53 -23.63 -11.54 -20.00
C ALA A 53 -22.33 -12.13 -20.54
N GLU A 54 -22.23 -12.13 -21.87
CA GLU A 54 -21.01 -12.43 -22.61
C GLU A 54 -20.55 -11.15 -23.29
N VAL A 55 -19.27 -10.83 -23.13
CA VAL A 55 -18.70 -9.64 -23.79
C VAL A 55 -18.65 -9.88 -25.28
N THR A 56 -19.38 -9.08 -26.04
CA THR A 56 -19.46 -9.17 -27.49
C THR A 56 -18.52 -8.19 -28.21
N GLY A 57 -18.05 -7.18 -27.50
CA GLY A 57 -17.09 -6.21 -28.04
C GLY A 57 -16.47 -5.39 -26.93
N VAL A 58 -15.22 -5.01 -27.12
CA VAL A 58 -14.46 -4.11 -26.23
C VAL A 58 -13.75 -3.09 -27.12
N GLU A 59 -13.93 -1.84 -26.82
CA GLU A 59 -13.30 -0.72 -27.50
C GLU A 59 -12.65 0.20 -26.45
N ILE A 60 -11.49 0.75 -26.76
CA ILE A 60 -10.80 1.71 -25.92
C ILE A 60 -10.91 3.07 -26.60
N MET A 61 -11.46 4.05 -25.87
CA MET A 61 -11.66 5.41 -26.37
C MET A 61 -11.09 6.42 -25.39
N GLU A 62 -10.58 7.53 -25.92
CA GLU A 62 -10.20 8.68 -25.09
C GLU A 62 -11.45 9.44 -24.65
N PHE A 63 -11.40 10.08 -23.49
CA PHE A 63 -12.54 10.82 -22.93
C PHE A 63 -13.07 11.89 -23.89
N LYS A 64 -12.18 12.63 -24.56
CA LYS A 64 -12.53 13.65 -25.55
C LYS A 64 -13.36 13.15 -26.75
N ASP A 65 -13.23 11.86 -27.07
CA ASP A 65 -13.99 11.22 -28.18
C ASP A 65 -15.33 10.69 -27.67
N ILE A 66 -15.36 10.17 -26.46
CA ILE A 66 -16.58 9.68 -25.79
C ILE A 66 -17.62 10.81 -25.64
N ILE A 67 -17.18 11.98 -25.16
CA ILE A 67 -18.06 13.14 -24.91
C ILE A 67 -18.56 13.84 -26.16
N LYS A 68 -18.14 13.40 -27.36
CA LYS A 68 -18.60 13.91 -28.66
C LYS A 68 -19.47 12.91 -29.41
N ASP A 69 -19.59 11.67 -28.88
CA ASP A 69 -20.32 10.60 -29.57
C ASP A 69 -21.78 10.54 -29.10
N ASP A 70 -22.66 11.20 -29.85
CA ASP A 70 -24.12 11.17 -29.60
C ASP A 70 -24.74 9.78 -29.78
N ASN A 71 -24.14 8.88 -30.56
CA ASN A 71 -24.63 7.51 -30.68
C ASN A 71 -24.29 6.71 -29.42
N LEU A 72 -23.06 6.84 -28.93
CA LEU A 72 -22.63 6.22 -27.69
C LEU A 72 -23.45 6.77 -26.49
N ALA A 73 -23.71 8.08 -26.47
CA ALA A 73 -24.57 8.69 -25.44
C ALA A 73 -25.96 8.05 -25.42
N LYS A 74 -26.57 7.84 -26.59
CA LYS A 74 -27.87 7.17 -26.71
C LYS A 74 -27.82 5.70 -26.30
N GLU A 75 -26.75 4.98 -26.68
CA GLU A 75 -26.51 3.58 -26.23
C GLU A 75 -26.42 3.52 -24.70
N GLU A 76 -25.81 4.52 -24.06
CA GLU A 76 -25.69 4.64 -22.62
C GLU A 76 -26.94 5.17 -21.91
N GLY A 77 -27.99 5.55 -22.65
CA GLY A 77 -29.28 6.00 -22.13
C GLY A 77 -29.37 7.51 -21.87
N PHE A 78 -28.47 8.29 -22.46
CA PHE A 78 -28.49 9.76 -22.38
C PHE A 78 -29.12 10.36 -23.63
N GLY A 79 -29.70 11.56 -23.50
CA GLY A 79 -30.30 12.27 -24.62
C GLY A 79 -29.27 12.87 -25.58
N SER A 80 -28.08 13.16 -25.09
CA SER A 80 -26.99 13.78 -25.86
C SER A 80 -25.62 13.47 -25.28
N ALA A 81 -24.58 13.72 -26.04
CA ALA A 81 -23.18 13.64 -25.59
C ALA A 81 -22.89 14.62 -24.43
N ALA A 82 -23.53 15.79 -24.41
CA ALA A 82 -23.38 16.75 -23.32
C ALA A 82 -23.92 16.25 -21.96
N GLU A 83 -25.04 15.49 -22.00
CA GLU A 83 -25.56 14.83 -20.78
C GLU A 83 -24.65 13.71 -20.32
N LEU A 84 -24.11 12.93 -21.25
CA LEU A 84 -23.13 11.90 -20.95
C LEU A 84 -21.87 12.50 -20.32
N GLU A 85 -21.34 13.59 -20.87
CA GLU A 85 -20.20 14.33 -20.33
C GLU A 85 -20.44 14.80 -18.90
N ALA A 86 -21.59 15.42 -18.65
CA ALA A 86 -21.93 15.93 -17.33
C ALA A 86 -21.96 14.83 -16.25
N GLU A 87 -22.53 13.67 -16.58
CA GLU A 87 -22.57 12.53 -15.66
C GLU A 87 -21.18 11.88 -15.47
N PHE A 88 -20.35 11.81 -16.52
CA PHE A 88 -18.98 11.33 -16.42
C PHE A 88 -18.13 12.21 -15.49
N ARG A 89 -18.18 13.53 -15.64
CA ARG A 89 -17.45 14.47 -14.77
C ARG A 89 -17.89 14.38 -13.31
N LYS A 90 -19.13 14.01 -13.07
CA LYS A 90 -19.66 13.77 -11.72
C LYS A 90 -19.18 12.46 -11.12
N MET A 91 -19.11 11.38 -11.93
CA MET A 91 -18.66 10.06 -11.48
C MET A 91 -17.15 9.94 -11.34
N TYR A 92 -16.39 10.65 -12.17
CA TYR A 92 -14.95 10.58 -12.28
C TYR A 92 -14.32 11.99 -12.28
N PRO A 93 -14.45 12.78 -11.20
CA PRO A 93 -14.03 14.19 -11.18
C PRO A 93 -12.53 14.39 -11.40
N GLU A 94 -11.70 13.40 -11.05
CA GLU A 94 -10.24 13.45 -11.19
C GLU A 94 -9.73 12.86 -12.52
N ASP A 95 -10.60 12.21 -13.29
CA ASP A 95 -10.24 11.39 -14.45
C ASP A 95 -10.86 11.91 -15.76
N THR A 96 -11.29 13.15 -15.81
CA THR A 96 -11.93 13.75 -16.99
C THR A 96 -10.99 14.66 -17.78
N GLU A 97 -9.70 14.29 -17.83
CA GLU A 97 -8.75 14.86 -18.79
C GLU A 97 -9.01 14.29 -20.19
N ASP A 98 -8.76 15.09 -21.22
CA ASP A 98 -9.11 14.74 -22.61
C ASP A 98 -8.47 13.44 -23.13
N ASP A 99 -7.30 13.07 -22.59
CA ASP A 99 -6.54 11.87 -22.93
C ASP A 99 -6.82 10.66 -22.00
N SER A 100 -7.73 10.81 -21.02
CA SER A 100 -8.13 9.68 -20.16
C SER A 100 -8.75 8.56 -20.99
N LEU A 101 -8.25 7.32 -20.78
CA LEU A 101 -8.70 6.16 -21.52
C LEU A 101 -9.81 5.40 -20.81
N PHE A 102 -10.87 5.08 -21.54
CA PHE A 102 -12.02 4.31 -21.07
C PHE A 102 -12.25 3.08 -21.93
N GLN A 103 -12.84 2.07 -21.33
CA GLN A 103 -13.19 0.82 -22.01
C GLN A 103 -14.70 0.78 -22.24
N ILE A 104 -15.10 0.74 -23.50
CA ILE A 104 -16.48 0.54 -23.93
C ILE A 104 -16.74 -0.96 -24.04
N ILE A 105 -17.69 -1.46 -23.28
CA ILE A 105 -17.97 -2.90 -23.20
C ILE A 105 -19.36 -3.17 -23.73
N ARG A 106 -19.44 -3.84 -24.87
CA ARG A 106 -20.70 -4.36 -25.44
C ARG A 106 -20.88 -5.80 -25.03
N PHE A 107 -22.09 -6.21 -24.67
CA PHE A 107 -22.36 -7.56 -24.20
C PHE A 107 -23.75 -8.06 -24.59
N LYS A 108 -23.85 -9.39 -24.72
CA LYS A 108 -25.12 -10.09 -24.94
C LYS A 108 -25.64 -10.59 -23.61
N LYS A 109 -26.89 -10.25 -23.27
CA LYS A 109 -27.57 -10.68 -22.07
C LYS A 109 -28.19 -12.05 -22.23
N TYR A 110 -28.16 -12.84 -21.16
CA TYR A 110 -28.87 -14.10 -21.05
C TYR A 110 -29.89 -14.03 -19.93
N PRO A 111 -31.18 -14.47 -20.14
CA PRO A 111 -32.19 -14.50 -19.11
C PRO A 111 -31.79 -15.39 -17.94
N VAL A 112 -32.12 -14.97 -16.73
CA VAL A 112 -31.76 -15.71 -15.50
C VAL A 112 -32.49 -17.05 -15.38
N ASP A 113 -33.69 -17.13 -15.92
CA ASP A 113 -34.60 -18.28 -15.89
C ASP A 113 -34.13 -19.48 -16.75
N LYS A 114 -33.13 -19.29 -17.62
CA LYS A 114 -32.48 -20.37 -18.37
C LYS A 114 -31.20 -20.91 -17.75
N TRP A 115 -30.90 -20.45 -16.54
CA TRP A 115 -29.66 -20.84 -15.85
C TRP A 115 -29.95 -22.05 -14.91
N GLU A 116 -29.69 -23.25 -15.41
CA GLU A 116 -29.60 -24.47 -14.60
C GLU A 116 -28.19 -24.62 -14.03
N GLY A 117 -27.79 -23.70 -13.15
CA GLY A 117 -26.42 -23.66 -12.67
C GLY A 117 -26.31 -23.41 -11.18
N GLU A 118 -25.13 -23.67 -10.66
CA GLU A 118 -24.73 -23.62 -9.27
C GLU A 118 -25.38 -22.50 -8.44
N LYS A 119 -25.81 -22.81 -7.22
CA LYS A 119 -26.25 -21.80 -6.25
C LYS A 119 -25.17 -20.76 -6.11
N ILE A 120 -25.53 -19.50 -6.30
CA ILE A 120 -24.60 -18.40 -6.14
C ILE A 120 -24.20 -18.35 -4.68
N ASP A 121 -22.90 -18.52 -4.43
CA ASP A 121 -22.34 -18.27 -3.10
C ASP A 121 -22.24 -16.75 -2.88
N GLU A 122 -23.29 -16.19 -2.26
CA GLU A 122 -23.35 -14.77 -1.94
C GLU A 122 -22.21 -14.34 -1.04
N LYS A 123 -21.78 -15.19 -0.08
CA LYS A 123 -20.65 -14.95 0.80
C LYS A 123 -19.37 -14.77 -0.02
N ALA A 124 -19.08 -15.73 -0.93
CA ALA A 124 -17.90 -15.67 -1.78
C ALA A 124 -17.88 -14.43 -2.67
N LEU A 125 -19.04 -14.03 -3.19
CA LEU A 125 -19.16 -12.85 -4.04
C LEU A 125 -18.91 -11.54 -3.28
N ILE A 126 -19.49 -11.40 -2.09
CA ILE A 126 -19.29 -10.23 -1.23
C ILE A 126 -17.83 -10.17 -0.77
N THR A 127 -17.24 -11.31 -0.42
CA THR A 127 -15.82 -11.42 -0.04
C THR A 127 -14.93 -10.92 -1.17
N LYS A 128 -15.12 -11.42 -2.39
CA LYS A 128 -14.33 -10.98 -3.54
C LYS A 128 -14.45 -9.47 -3.82
N ARG A 129 -15.65 -8.91 -3.61
CA ARG A 129 -15.83 -7.45 -3.68
C ARG A 129 -15.04 -6.73 -2.59
N ALA A 130 -15.04 -7.26 -1.37
CA ALA A 130 -14.29 -6.69 -0.26
C ALA A 130 -12.80 -6.69 -0.54
N ASP A 131 -12.26 -7.79 -1.11
CA ASP A 131 -10.85 -7.90 -1.50
C ASP A 131 -10.48 -6.85 -2.56
N ILE A 132 -11.30 -6.69 -3.61
CA ILE A 132 -11.08 -5.66 -4.65
C ILE A 132 -11.10 -4.24 -4.06
N LEU A 133 -12.01 -3.96 -3.12
CA LEU A 133 -12.08 -2.67 -2.45
C LEU A 133 -10.87 -2.42 -1.56
N PHE A 134 -10.36 -3.44 -0.90
CA PHE A 134 -9.11 -3.38 -0.13
C PHE A 134 -7.92 -3.04 -1.04
N ASP A 135 -7.75 -3.76 -2.14
CA ASP A 135 -6.65 -3.57 -3.10
C ASP A 135 -6.69 -2.17 -3.76
N SER A 136 -7.89 -1.58 -3.87
CA SER A 136 -8.08 -0.22 -4.38
C SER A 136 -7.97 0.89 -3.32
N GLY A 137 -7.60 0.55 -2.07
CA GLY A 137 -7.47 1.51 -0.97
C GLY A 137 -8.80 1.99 -0.36
N ARG A 138 -9.94 1.44 -0.80
CA ARG A 138 -11.28 1.81 -0.31
C ARG A 138 -11.63 1.04 0.97
N PHE A 139 -10.83 1.24 2.00
CA PHE A 139 -10.90 0.43 3.23
C PHE A 139 -12.26 0.52 3.96
N ASN A 140 -12.90 1.69 4.01
CA ASN A 140 -14.23 1.81 4.64
C ASN A 140 -15.28 0.94 3.95
N ASP A 141 -15.34 0.97 2.62
CA ASP A 141 -16.27 0.16 1.85
C ASP A 141 -15.95 -1.33 1.97
N SER A 142 -14.66 -1.67 1.99
CA SER A 142 -14.18 -3.04 2.19
C SER A 142 -14.62 -3.59 3.55
N VAL A 143 -14.48 -2.83 4.65
CA VAL A 143 -14.97 -3.21 5.99
C VAL A 143 -16.47 -3.50 5.98
N MET A 144 -17.27 -2.67 5.29
CA MET A 144 -18.72 -2.89 5.17
C MET A 144 -19.03 -4.19 4.42
N CYS A 145 -18.28 -4.50 3.37
CA CYS A 145 -18.46 -5.74 2.62
C CYS A 145 -18.06 -6.96 3.45
N TYR A 146 -16.93 -6.95 4.16
CA TYR A 146 -16.57 -8.04 5.06
C TYR A 146 -17.59 -8.23 6.19
N ALA A 147 -18.10 -7.13 6.75
CA ALA A 147 -19.17 -7.19 7.75
C ALA A 147 -20.48 -7.78 7.17
N ALA A 148 -20.77 -7.56 5.89
CA ALA A 148 -21.90 -8.17 5.21
C ALA A 148 -21.66 -9.66 4.94
N ALA A 149 -20.47 -10.08 4.53
CA ALA A 149 -20.10 -11.48 4.35
C ALA A 149 -20.17 -12.27 5.68
N LEU A 150 -19.70 -11.65 6.78
CA LEU A 150 -19.78 -12.21 8.13
C LEU A 150 -21.22 -12.43 8.66
N LYS A 151 -22.26 -11.87 8.03
CA LYS A 151 -23.65 -12.23 8.35
C LYS A 151 -24.04 -13.62 7.86
N HIS A 152 -23.38 -14.12 6.82
CA HIS A 152 -23.58 -15.47 6.31
C HIS A 152 -22.78 -16.50 7.10
N ASP A 153 -21.61 -16.11 7.59
CA ASP A 153 -20.75 -16.95 8.41
C ASP A 153 -20.02 -16.05 9.43
N PRO A 154 -20.59 -15.91 10.63
CA PRO A 154 -20.05 -14.99 11.63
C PRO A 154 -18.68 -15.38 12.19
N ASP A 155 -18.29 -16.64 12.01
CA ASP A 155 -17.10 -17.25 12.61
C ASP A 155 -16.00 -17.53 11.57
N ASP A 156 -16.19 -17.08 10.33
CA ASP A 156 -15.20 -17.22 9.26
C ASP A 156 -13.90 -16.46 9.60
N VAL A 157 -12.87 -17.25 9.83
CA VAL A 157 -11.53 -16.76 10.25
C VAL A 157 -10.92 -15.81 9.22
N TYR A 158 -11.04 -16.13 7.92
CA TYR A 158 -10.51 -15.29 6.84
C TYR A 158 -11.18 -13.91 6.82
N LEU A 159 -12.52 -13.89 6.87
CA LEU A 159 -13.27 -12.64 6.84
C LEU A 159 -13.00 -11.78 8.07
N LEU A 160 -12.89 -12.39 9.25
CA LEU A 160 -12.57 -11.71 10.50
C LEU A 160 -11.17 -11.10 10.46
N ASN A 161 -10.18 -11.87 9.98
CA ASN A 161 -8.81 -11.38 9.82
C ASN A 161 -8.75 -10.22 8.83
N LYS A 162 -9.31 -10.37 7.63
CA LYS A 162 -9.34 -9.32 6.60
C LYS A 162 -10.08 -8.06 7.04
N ARG A 163 -11.17 -8.22 7.81
CA ARG A 163 -11.84 -7.08 8.44
C ARG A 163 -10.93 -6.37 9.44
N GLY A 164 -10.17 -7.11 10.23
CA GLY A 164 -9.17 -6.58 11.15
C GLY A 164 -8.08 -5.79 10.42
N ASP A 165 -7.53 -6.33 9.33
CA ASP A 165 -6.51 -5.68 8.49
C ASP A 165 -7.02 -4.33 7.95
N ASN A 166 -8.25 -4.29 7.44
CA ASN A 166 -8.88 -3.06 6.95
C ASN A 166 -9.08 -2.02 8.05
N LEU A 167 -9.56 -2.45 9.22
CA LEU A 167 -9.75 -1.58 10.37
C LEU A 167 -8.42 -1.01 10.87
N SER A 168 -7.35 -1.80 10.86
CA SER A 168 -5.99 -1.35 11.18
C SER A 168 -5.50 -0.28 10.20
N ARG A 169 -5.73 -0.46 8.88
CA ARG A 169 -5.42 0.56 7.87
C ARG A 169 -6.18 1.88 8.06
N LEU A 170 -7.37 1.82 8.65
CA LEU A 170 -8.20 2.99 9.00
C LEU A 170 -7.83 3.60 10.36
N GLY A 171 -6.82 3.09 11.07
CA GLY A 171 -6.46 3.53 12.41
C GLY A 171 -7.44 3.10 13.52
N LYS A 172 -8.41 2.23 13.21
CA LYS A 172 -9.42 1.72 14.15
C LYS A 172 -8.92 0.48 14.88
N PHE A 173 -7.83 0.64 15.61
CA PHE A 173 -7.08 -0.48 16.20
C PHE A 173 -7.89 -1.31 17.20
N ASP A 174 -8.71 -0.70 18.06
CA ASP A 174 -9.53 -1.43 19.02
C ASP A 174 -10.58 -2.32 18.36
N GLU A 175 -11.16 -1.88 17.23
CA GLU A 175 -12.10 -2.69 16.45
C GLU A 175 -11.37 -3.79 15.67
N ALA A 176 -10.16 -3.52 15.19
CA ALA A 176 -9.30 -4.50 14.54
C ALA A 176 -8.94 -5.63 15.51
N ILE A 177 -8.48 -5.29 16.71
CA ILE A 177 -8.13 -6.25 17.78
C ILE A 177 -9.33 -7.15 18.10
N LYS A 178 -10.54 -6.59 18.24
CA LYS A 178 -11.76 -7.40 18.47
C LYS A 178 -12.05 -8.37 17.33
N SER A 179 -11.76 -7.97 16.09
CA SER A 179 -11.92 -8.85 14.91
C SER A 179 -10.90 -10.00 14.93
N TYR A 180 -9.63 -9.69 15.26
CA TYR A 180 -8.59 -10.71 15.42
C TYR A 180 -8.87 -11.64 16.60
N ASP A 181 -9.34 -11.12 17.75
CA ASP A 181 -9.70 -11.95 18.91
C ASP A 181 -10.77 -12.96 18.56
N LYS A 182 -11.79 -12.53 17.81
CA LYS A 182 -12.83 -13.44 17.35
C LYS A 182 -12.29 -14.47 16.36
N ALA A 183 -11.41 -14.07 15.43
CA ALA A 183 -10.75 -15.01 14.52
C ALA A 183 -9.92 -16.06 15.29
N LEU A 184 -9.15 -15.63 16.29
CA LEU A 184 -8.32 -16.50 17.11
C LEU A 184 -9.11 -17.42 18.06
N THR A 185 -10.37 -17.09 18.36
CA THR A 185 -11.26 -18.00 19.10
C THR A 185 -11.58 -19.24 18.24
N ASN A 186 -11.66 -19.08 16.90
CA ASN A 186 -11.98 -20.13 15.96
C ASN A 186 -10.73 -20.84 15.40
N ASP A 187 -9.60 -20.13 15.30
CA ASP A 187 -8.32 -20.67 14.86
C ASP A 187 -7.17 -20.14 15.73
N PRO A 188 -6.96 -20.74 16.93
CA PRO A 188 -5.94 -20.28 17.88
C PRO A 188 -4.50 -20.61 17.43
N GLU A 189 -4.32 -21.50 16.46
CA GLU A 189 -2.99 -21.89 15.95
C GLU A 189 -2.56 -21.08 14.70
N ASN A 190 -3.23 -19.95 14.43
CA ASN A 190 -2.91 -19.10 13.30
C ASN A 190 -1.90 -18.01 13.69
N GLU A 191 -0.63 -18.26 13.39
CA GLU A 191 0.46 -17.32 13.71
C GLU A 191 0.32 -15.98 13.02
N PHE A 192 -0.28 -15.92 11.82
CA PHE A 192 -0.47 -14.67 11.09
C PHE A 192 -1.45 -13.73 11.80
N ILE A 193 -2.54 -14.28 12.35
CA ILE A 193 -3.55 -13.48 13.07
C ILE A 193 -3.00 -12.98 14.40
N TRP A 194 -2.23 -13.80 15.12
CA TRP A 194 -1.52 -13.35 16.32
C TRP A 194 -0.57 -12.20 16.00
N ASN A 195 0.18 -12.30 14.89
CA ASN A 195 1.08 -11.23 14.45
C ASN A 195 0.32 -9.96 14.03
N ASN A 196 -0.77 -10.09 13.27
CA ASN A 196 -1.59 -8.93 12.86
C ASN A 196 -2.17 -8.21 14.08
N LYS A 197 -2.61 -8.96 15.10
CA LYS A 197 -3.03 -8.37 16.37
C LYS A 197 -1.89 -7.65 17.08
N ALA A 198 -0.69 -8.22 17.09
CA ALA A 198 0.49 -7.56 17.67
C ALA A 198 0.82 -6.25 16.93
N ILE A 199 0.76 -6.24 15.60
CA ILE A 199 0.97 -5.02 14.78
C ILE A 199 -0.10 -3.96 15.09
N ALA A 200 -1.37 -4.34 15.24
CA ALA A 200 -2.43 -3.41 15.61
C ALA A 200 -2.21 -2.79 17.00
N LEU A 201 -1.73 -3.58 17.96
CA LEU A 201 -1.36 -3.12 19.29
C LEU A 201 -0.17 -2.17 19.25
N LEU A 202 0.86 -2.49 18.47
CA LEU A 202 2.02 -1.61 18.28
C LEU A 202 1.59 -0.25 17.74
N ASN A 203 0.77 -0.24 16.69
CA ASN A 203 0.24 0.98 16.07
C ASN A 203 -0.70 1.77 17.02
N SER A 204 -1.26 1.12 18.03
CA SER A 204 -2.02 1.77 19.10
C SER A 204 -1.15 2.20 20.29
N ASN A 205 0.19 2.23 20.10
CA ASN A 205 1.19 2.61 21.09
C ASN A 205 1.23 1.71 22.34
N LYS A 206 1.07 0.39 22.15
CA LYS A 206 1.11 -0.65 23.19
C LYS A 206 2.17 -1.72 22.87
N PRO A 207 3.47 -1.36 22.84
CA PRO A 207 4.51 -2.26 22.36
C PRO A 207 4.74 -3.48 23.27
N GLU A 208 4.52 -3.37 24.59
CA GLU A 208 4.67 -4.50 25.52
C GLU A 208 3.60 -5.57 25.26
N GLU A 209 2.33 -5.14 25.09
CA GLU A 209 1.25 -6.07 24.72
C GLU A 209 1.51 -6.69 23.34
N ALA A 210 1.98 -5.89 22.37
CA ALA A 210 2.35 -6.38 21.05
C ALA A 210 3.41 -7.50 21.13
N LEU A 211 4.43 -7.34 21.98
CA LEU A 211 5.47 -8.35 22.18
C LEU A 211 4.93 -9.66 22.75
N GLU A 212 3.92 -9.59 23.65
CA GLU A 212 3.27 -10.78 24.18
C GLU A 212 2.58 -11.58 23.07
N TYR A 213 1.77 -10.92 22.24
CA TYR A 213 1.04 -11.59 21.16
C TYR A 213 1.94 -12.07 20.02
N ASN A 214 2.96 -11.31 19.67
CA ASN A 214 3.98 -11.77 18.73
C ASN A 214 4.72 -13.01 19.27
N THR A 215 4.94 -13.09 20.59
CA THR A 215 5.52 -14.29 21.23
C THR A 215 4.61 -15.52 21.06
N LYS A 216 3.28 -15.35 21.09
CA LYS A 216 2.33 -16.43 20.80
C LYS A 216 2.46 -16.91 19.34
N ALA A 217 2.59 -15.99 18.38
CA ALA A 217 2.84 -16.33 16.98
C ALA A 217 4.13 -17.16 16.79
N LEU A 218 5.24 -16.76 17.43
CA LEU A 218 6.51 -17.49 17.32
C LEU A 218 6.54 -18.82 18.09
N LYS A 219 5.63 -19.06 19.04
CA LYS A 219 5.48 -20.40 19.64
C LYS A 219 4.86 -21.39 18.67
N ILE A 220 4.03 -20.92 17.74
CA ILE A 220 3.41 -21.73 16.70
C ILE A 220 4.42 -22.03 15.60
N ASN A 221 5.04 -20.97 15.06
CA ASN A 221 6.06 -21.07 14.03
C ASN A 221 7.27 -20.19 14.38
N LYS A 222 8.29 -20.83 14.97
CA LYS A 222 9.49 -20.16 15.46
C LYS A 222 10.39 -19.58 14.37
N ASP A 223 10.21 -20.00 13.12
CA ASP A 223 11.05 -19.65 11.97
C ASP A 223 10.28 -18.80 10.94
N ASN A 224 9.08 -18.31 11.29
CA ASN A 224 8.34 -17.38 10.45
C ASN A 224 9.06 -16.01 10.41
N THR A 225 9.71 -15.72 9.28
CA THR A 225 10.54 -14.54 9.08
C THR A 225 9.78 -13.24 9.19
N ALA A 226 8.52 -13.20 8.71
CA ALA A 226 7.66 -12.02 8.87
C ALA A 226 7.34 -11.73 10.35
N VAL A 227 7.05 -12.77 11.15
CA VAL A 227 6.79 -12.61 12.59
C VAL A 227 8.06 -12.20 13.32
N LEU A 228 9.22 -12.76 12.95
CA LEU A 228 10.52 -12.38 13.50
C LEU A 228 10.88 -10.93 13.19
N TYR A 229 10.58 -10.46 11.97
CA TYR A 229 10.80 -9.07 11.58
C TYR A 229 10.02 -8.09 12.47
N TRP A 230 8.73 -8.34 12.64
CA TRP A 230 7.90 -7.52 13.51
C TRP A 230 8.32 -7.62 14.98
N ARG A 231 8.82 -8.79 15.42
CA ARG A 231 9.41 -8.90 16.77
C ARG A 231 10.63 -8.00 16.92
N GLY A 232 11.53 -8.00 15.94
CA GLY A 232 12.69 -7.12 15.92
C GLY A 232 12.27 -5.66 16.04
N PHE A 233 11.30 -5.24 15.23
CA PHE A 233 10.77 -3.88 15.24
C PHE A 233 10.08 -3.50 16.58
N ILE A 234 9.29 -4.40 17.17
CA ILE A 234 8.70 -4.17 18.51
C ILE A 234 9.79 -4.02 19.57
N LEU A 235 10.83 -4.83 19.51
CA LEU A 235 11.95 -4.78 20.45
C LEU A 235 12.77 -3.50 20.31
N GLU A 236 12.96 -3.03 19.07
CA GLU A 236 13.55 -1.72 18.77
C GLU A 236 12.77 -0.59 19.44
N MET A 237 11.44 -0.56 19.25
CA MET A 237 10.56 0.42 19.90
C MET A 237 10.61 0.38 21.44
N LEU A 238 10.98 -0.76 22.01
CA LEU A 238 11.18 -0.96 23.45
C LEU A 238 12.62 -0.67 23.90
N GLY A 239 13.52 -0.23 23.02
CA GLY A 239 14.95 -0.02 23.31
C GLY A 239 15.74 -1.30 23.60
N ARG A 240 15.20 -2.48 23.21
CA ARG A 240 15.83 -3.79 23.45
C ARG A 240 16.64 -4.21 22.23
N PHE A 241 17.64 -3.42 21.90
CA PHE A 241 18.40 -3.52 20.63
C PHE A 241 19.13 -4.85 20.44
N GLU A 242 19.75 -5.43 21.48
CA GLU A 242 20.42 -6.71 21.37
C GLU A 242 19.45 -7.86 21.08
N ASP A 243 18.24 -7.80 21.61
CA ASP A 243 17.23 -8.82 21.31
C ASP A 243 16.64 -8.63 19.91
N ALA A 244 16.50 -7.38 19.42
CA ALA A 244 16.13 -7.09 18.06
C ALA A 244 17.17 -7.61 17.06
N LEU A 245 18.45 -7.40 17.36
CA LEU A 245 19.57 -7.90 16.55
C LEU A 245 19.55 -9.43 16.41
N LYS A 246 19.20 -10.16 17.49
CA LYS A 246 19.04 -11.63 17.43
C LYS A 246 17.91 -12.03 16.46
N CYS A 247 16.80 -11.27 16.43
CA CYS A 247 15.70 -11.54 15.51
C CYS A 247 16.15 -11.35 14.05
N TYR A 248 16.80 -10.24 13.73
CA TYR A 248 17.27 -9.95 12.38
C TYR A 248 18.34 -10.95 11.93
N ASN A 249 19.29 -11.31 12.81
CA ASN A 249 20.27 -12.36 12.50
C ASN A 249 19.60 -13.69 12.18
N LYS A 250 18.57 -14.07 12.95
CA LYS A 250 17.82 -15.31 12.69
C LYS A 250 17.09 -15.28 11.35
N ILE A 251 16.55 -14.13 10.93
CA ILE A 251 15.98 -13.99 9.59
C ILE A 251 17.06 -14.17 8.53
N LEU A 252 18.23 -13.55 8.71
CA LEU A 252 19.34 -13.63 7.75
C LEU A 252 19.99 -15.02 7.67
N GLU A 253 19.82 -15.90 8.68
CA GLU A 253 20.16 -17.32 8.58
C GLU A 253 19.22 -18.08 7.64
N ILE A 254 17.96 -17.63 7.49
CA ILE A 254 16.93 -18.25 6.65
C ILE A 254 16.91 -17.59 5.26
N GLU A 255 16.96 -16.26 5.23
CA GLU A 255 16.86 -15.39 4.05
C GLU A 255 18.08 -14.47 3.96
N PRO A 256 19.28 -14.97 3.60
CA PRO A 256 20.52 -14.18 3.63
C PRO A 256 20.55 -13.04 2.60
N GLU A 257 19.71 -13.11 1.57
CA GLU A 257 19.62 -12.14 0.48
C GLU A 257 18.48 -11.13 0.65
N ASN A 258 18.02 -10.87 1.87
CA ASN A 258 16.95 -9.92 2.15
C ASN A 258 17.55 -8.53 2.51
N PRO A 259 17.52 -7.54 1.58
CA PRO A 259 18.14 -6.24 1.79
C PRO A 259 17.47 -5.43 2.91
N ASP A 260 16.16 -5.56 3.10
CA ASP A 260 15.44 -4.84 4.14
C ASP A 260 15.88 -5.26 5.54
N VAL A 261 16.16 -6.55 5.72
CA VAL A 261 16.62 -7.09 7.00
C VAL A 261 18.08 -6.69 7.27
N TRP A 262 18.94 -6.63 6.23
CA TRP A 262 20.30 -6.10 6.36
C TRP A 262 20.28 -4.62 6.76
N ASN A 263 19.39 -3.82 6.15
CA ASN A 263 19.22 -2.41 6.50
C ASN A 263 18.72 -2.26 7.96
N ALA A 264 17.68 -3.02 8.37
CA ALA A 264 17.20 -3.02 9.74
C ALA A 264 18.30 -3.44 10.74
N LYS A 265 19.11 -4.45 10.41
CA LYS A 265 20.29 -4.84 11.20
C LYS A 265 21.28 -3.70 11.33
N GLY A 266 21.57 -2.98 10.24
CA GLY A 266 22.44 -1.80 10.25
C GLY A 266 21.94 -0.74 11.21
N ASN A 267 20.63 -0.45 11.19
CA ASN A 267 20.02 0.52 12.11
C ASN A 267 20.23 0.13 13.59
N ILE A 268 19.95 -1.13 13.92
CA ILE A 268 20.13 -1.62 15.29
C ILE A 268 21.61 -1.60 15.73
N LEU A 269 22.54 -1.89 14.82
CA LEU A 269 23.96 -1.82 15.10
C LEU A 269 24.43 -0.38 15.36
N THR A 270 23.84 0.60 14.68
CA THR A 270 24.08 2.03 14.94
C THR A 270 23.59 2.40 16.36
N GLU A 271 22.37 1.99 16.74
CA GLU A 271 21.84 2.22 18.10
C GLU A 271 22.68 1.53 19.21
N LEU A 272 23.41 0.47 18.87
CA LEU A 272 24.34 -0.23 19.76
C LEU A 272 25.78 0.34 19.73
N GLU A 273 25.99 1.46 19.04
CA GLU A 273 27.31 2.09 18.83
C GLU A 273 28.36 1.15 18.16
N ARG A 274 27.86 0.15 17.40
CA ARG A 274 28.69 -0.82 16.66
C ARG A 274 28.83 -0.38 15.20
N THR A 275 29.38 0.83 15.03
CA THR A 275 29.30 1.60 13.78
C THR A 275 29.95 0.91 12.57
N GLU A 276 31.10 0.23 12.74
CA GLU A 276 31.76 -0.51 11.66
C GLU A 276 30.91 -1.71 11.18
N GLU A 277 30.24 -2.40 12.12
CA GLU A 277 29.36 -3.50 11.76
C GLU A 277 28.07 -3.00 11.10
N ALA A 278 27.58 -1.81 11.49
CA ALA A 278 26.46 -1.15 10.84
C ALA A 278 26.79 -0.82 9.37
N ILE A 279 27.96 -0.24 9.11
CA ILE A 279 28.42 0.05 7.75
C ILE A 279 28.47 -1.24 6.91
N ALA A 280 29.03 -2.32 7.45
CA ALA A 280 29.08 -3.60 6.74
C ALA A 280 27.67 -4.17 6.44
N ALA A 281 26.71 -3.96 7.33
CA ALA A 281 25.31 -4.37 7.12
C ALA A 281 24.63 -3.51 6.03
N TYR A 282 24.85 -2.19 6.02
CA TYR A 282 24.35 -1.31 4.96
C TYR A 282 25.00 -1.63 3.61
N ASP A 283 26.31 -1.95 3.59
CA ASP A 283 26.98 -2.39 2.36
C ASP A 283 26.30 -3.61 1.77
N LYS A 284 25.95 -4.57 2.63
CA LYS A 284 25.26 -5.79 2.21
C LYS A 284 23.86 -5.50 1.68
N ALA A 285 23.11 -4.61 2.34
CA ALA A 285 21.81 -4.17 1.87
C ALA A 285 21.90 -3.52 0.47
N LEU A 286 22.87 -2.62 0.28
CA LEU A 286 23.11 -1.91 -0.99
C LEU A 286 23.57 -2.85 -2.11
N GLU A 287 24.42 -3.84 -1.79
CA GLU A 287 24.88 -4.86 -2.75
C GLU A 287 23.73 -5.72 -3.27
N LEU A 288 22.75 -6.03 -2.41
CA LEU A 288 21.61 -6.88 -2.76
C LEU A 288 20.51 -6.16 -3.55
N CYS A 289 20.47 -4.84 -3.53
CA CYS A 289 19.51 -4.02 -4.29
C CYS A 289 19.91 -3.85 -5.78
N LEU A 290 20.33 -4.92 -6.47
CA LEU A 290 20.88 -4.86 -7.84
C LEU A 290 19.86 -4.53 -8.94
N GLU A 291 18.58 -4.79 -8.73
CA GLU A 291 17.53 -4.64 -9.77
C GLU A 291 16.63 -3.41 -9.55
N GLU A 292 16.54 -2.90 -8.34
CA GLU A 292 15.86 -1.65 -7.99
C GLU A 292 16.88 -0.65 -7.46
N ALA A 293 16.71 0.63 -7.78
CA ALA A 293 17.61 1.66 -7.27
C ALA A 293 17.66 1.57 -5.73
N PRO A 294 18.85 1.46 -5.11
CA PRO A 294 18.96 1.37 -3.66
C PRO A 294 18.28 2.56 -3.01
N ASP A 295 17.51 2.34 -1.93
CA ASP A 295 16.81 3.39 -1.21
C ASP A 295 17.79 4.48 -0.72
N ALA A 296 17.47 5.75 -1.04
CA ALA A 296 18.24 6.90 -0.59
C ALA A 296 18.48 6.90 0.93
N SER A 297 17.56 6.34 1.70
CA SER A 297 17.68 6.26 3.16
C SER A 297 18.84 5.35 3.60
N THR A 298 19.06 4.23 2.94
CA THR A 298 20.18 3.31 3.25
C THR A 298 21.53 3.96 2.99
N TRP A 299 21.67 4.66 1.85
CA TRP A 299 22.86 5.44 1.56
C TRP A 299 23.11 6.55 2.59
N ASN A 300 22.06 7.29 2.97
CA ASN A 300 22.15 8.34 3.98
C ASN A 300 22.57 7.79 5.35
N ARG A 301 22.00 6.66 5.79
CA ARG A 301 22.35 6.02 7.07
C ARG A 301 23.80 5.53 7.08
N LYS A 302 24.26 4.93 5.98
CA LYS A 302 25.69 4.56 5.82
C LYS A 302 26.57 5.80 5.88
N GLY A 303 26.18 6.90 5.22
CA GLY A 303 26.88 8.19 5.27
C GLY A 303 27.00 8.73 6.70
N ASN A 304 25.90 8.66 7.48
CA ASN A 304 25.91 9.09 8.88
C ASN A 304 26.86 8.22 9.73
N ALA A 305 26.83 6.92 9.56
CA ALA A 305 27.74 6.01 10.26
C ALA A 305 29.23 6.28 9.91
N LEU A 306 29.53 6.59 8.64
CA LEU A 306 30.86 6.98 8.21
C LEU A 306 31.28 8.34 8.79
N LEU A 307 30.35 9.29 8.88
CA LEU A 307 30.56 10.60 9.49
C LEU A 307 30.95 10.47 10.97
N GLU A 308 30.24 9.61 11.73
CA GLU A 308 30.59 9.31 13.14
C GLU A 308 32.00 8.76 13.31
N LEU A 309 32.49 7.99 12.35
CA LEU A 309 33.86 7.46 12.35
C LEU A 309 34.92 8.45 11.82
N GLY A 310 34.52 9.66 11.45
CA GLY A 310 35.42 10.66 10.85
C GLY A 310 35.86 10.31 9.42
N ARG A 311 35.14 9.40 8.73
CA ARG A 311 35.44 9.01 7.34
C ARG A 311 34.68 9.91 6.37
N PHE A 312 34.96 11.20 6.42
CA PHE A 312 34.17 12.27 5.79
C PHE A 312 34.06 12.14 4.27
N ASP A 313 35.16 11.84 3.56
CA ASP A 313 35.14 11.67 2.10
C ASP A 313 34.24 10.50 1.66
N GLU A 314 34.21 9.43 2.44
CA GLU A 314 33.36 8.27 2.15
C GLU A 314 31.90 8.59 2.47
N ALA A 315 31.64 9.37 3.55
CA ALA A 315 30.31 9.86 3.88
C ALA A 315 29.75 10.76 2.76
N LEU A 316 30.55 11.67 2.23
CA LEU A 316 30.17 12.55 1.11
C LEU A 316 29.77 11.73 -0.13
N ASN A 317 30.51 10.68 -0.47
CA ASN A 317 30.17 9.79 -1.57
C ASN A 317 28.79 9.12 -1.33
N CYS A 318 28.52 8.69 -0.10
CA CYS A 318 27.23 8.09 0.25
C CYS A 318 26.08 9.09 0.14
N TYR A 319 26.25 10.31 0.61
CA TYR A 319 25.23 11.38 0.46
C TYR A 319 25.00 11.74 -1.00
N ASP A 320 26.05 11.74 -1.84
CA ASP A 320 25.91 11.97 -3.28
C ASP A 320 25.08 10.86 -3.96
N GLU A 321 25.32 9.59 -3.60
CA GLU A 321 24.49 8.48 -4.10
C GLU A 321 23.05 8.59 -3.61
N ALA A 322 22.82 8.97 -2.34
CA ALA A 322 21.49 9.21 -1.80
C ALA A 322 20.75 10.33 -2.54
N LEU A 323 21.45 11.45 -2.82
CA LEU A 323 20.90 12.61 -3.53
C LEU A 323 20.60 12.36 -5.01
N LYS A 324 21.24 11.36 -5.63
CA LYS A 324 20.86 10.91 -6.99
C LYS A 324 19.48 10.25 -7.00
N GLN A 325 19.10 9.60 -5.90
CA GLN A 325 17.80 8.94 -5.75
C GLN A 325 16.72 9.93 -5.27
N ASP A 326 17.06 10.77 -4.29
CA ASP A 326 16.14 11.76 -3.72
C ASP A 326 16.83 13.13 -3.59
N SER A 327 16.83 13.87 -4.67
CA SER A 327 17.43 15.22 -4.73
C SER A 327 16.68 16.30 -3.95
N GLN A 328 15.45 15.98 -3.47
CA GLN A 328 14.58 16.91 -2.72
C GLN A 328 14.55 16.59 -1.22
N ASN A 329 15.50 15.86 -0.71
CA ASN A 329 15.60 15.53 0.71
C ASN A 329 16.49 16.53 1.45
N ASP A 330 15.90 17.39 2.25
CA ASP A 330 16.59 18.42 3.01
C ASP A 330 17.54 17.84 4.08
N ILE A 331 17.20 16.68 4.64
CA ILE A 331 18.02 16.00 5.65
C ILE A 331 19.34 15.51 5.04
N ILE A 332 19.31 14.93 3.83
CA ILE A 332 20.52 14.44 3.16
C ILE A 332 21.42 15.61 2.77
N TRP A 333 20.84 16.72 2.29
CA TRP A 333 21.60 17.95 2.03
C TRP A 333 22.24 18.50 3.29
N SER A 334 21.52 18.49 4.43
CA SER A 334 22.06 18.93 5.72
C SER A 334 23.22 18.05 6.19
N ASN A 335 23.06 16.72 6.14
CA ASN A 335 24.10 15.77 6.54
C ASN A 335 25.37 15.91 5.66
N LYS A 336 25.19 16.12 4.35
CA LYS A 336 26.31 16.43 3.43
C LYS A 336 27.00 17.74 3.82
N GLY A 337 26.25 18.77 4.18
CA GLY A 337 26.78 20.02 4.67
C GLY A 337 27.65 19.83 5.94
N VAL A 338 27.17 19.04 6.89
CA VAL A 338 27.94 18.71 8.11
C VAL A 338 29.27 18.02 7.76
N ALA A 339 29.24 17.02 6.88
CA ALA A 339 30.48 16.35 6.46
C ALA A 339 31.50 17.30 5.79
N LEU A 340 31.02 18.29 5.04
CA LEU A 340 31.87 19.33 4.43
C LEU A 340 32.42 20.31 5.48
N MET A 341 31.64 20.63 6.53
CA MET A 341 32.18 21.45 7.64
C MET A 341 33.31 20.74 8.38
N GLU A 342 33.21 19.44 8.61
CA GLU A 342 34.28 18.66 9.26
C GLU A 342 35.56 18.58 8.41
N LEU A 343 35.47 18.89 7.11
CA LEU A 343 36.60 19.00 6.20
C LEU A 343 37.07 20.45 6.01
N ASP A 344 36.54 21.41 6.79
CA ASP A 344 36.78 22.85 6.66
C ASP A 344 36.35 23.43 5.29
N GLU A 345 35.47 22.71 4.53
CA GLU A 345 34.97 23.18 3.23
C GLU A 345 33.73 24.06 3.40
N PHE A 346 33.82 25.16 4.15
CA PHE A 346 32.70 26.00 4.60
C PHE A 346 31.85 26.57 3.46
N GLU A 347 32.47 26.96 2.32
CA GLU A 347 31.72 27.47 1.16
C GLU A 347 30.76 26.44 0.59
N LYS A 348 31.25 25.20 0.37
CA LYS A 348 30.42 24.11 -0.14
C LYS A 348 29.37 23.62 0.90
N ALA A 349 29.75 23.67 2.18
CA ALA A 349 28.81 23.34 3.27
C ALA A 349 27.65 24.34 3.28
N ALA A 350 27.92 25.65 3.17
CA ALA A 350 26.89 26.69 3.09
C ALA A 350 25.96 26.52 1.88
N GLU A 351 26.48 26.07 0.73
CA GLU A 351 25.68 25.74 -0.45
C GLU A 351 24.73 24.58 -0.16
N CYS A 352 25.21 23.53 0.51
CA CYS A 352 24.39 22.36 0.88
C CYS A 352 23.27 22.76 1.88
N PHE A 353 23.58 23.50 2.92
CA PHE A 353 22.59 24.01 3.86
C PHE A 353 21.59 24.97 3.20
N ASN A 354 22.05 25.81 2.27
CA ASN A 354 21.14 26.66 1.51
C ASN A 354 20.16 25.85 0.68
N ARG A 355 20.59 24.72 0.08
CA ARG A 355 19.72 23.78 -0.61
C ARG A 355 18.70 23.15 0.34
N ALA A 356 19.15 22.68 1.52
CA ALA A 356 18.26 22.14 2.54
C ALA A 356 17.17 23.12 2.96
N VAL A 357 17.54 24.40 3.23
CA VAL A 357 16.60 25.48 3.60
C VAL A 357 15.65 25.83 2.46
N LEU A 358 16.09 25.78 1.20
CA LEU A 358 15.22 26.01 0.04
C LEU A 358 14.17 24.91 -0.12
N ILE A 359 14.54 23.66 0.15
CA ILE A 359 13.63 22.50 0.10
C ILE A 359 12.66 22.56 1.29
N ASN A 360 13.20 22.75 2.50
CA ASN A 360 12.42 22.82 3.73
C ASN A 360 12.75 24.11 4.52
N PRO A 361 11.98 25.17 4.34
CA PRO A 361 12.21 26.44 5.07
C PRO A 361 12.06 26.33 6.60
N ALA A 362 11.47 25.25 7.10
CA ALA A 362 11.35 24.98 8.54
C ALA A 362 12.56 24.25 9.13
N ASN A 363 13.56 23.87 8.33
CA ASN A 363 14.80 23.27 8.79
C ASN A 363 15.68 24.34 9.46
N GLU A 364 15.48 24.53 10.77
CA GLU A 364 16.19 25.55 11.56
C GLU A 364 17.68 25.20 11.70
N ASP A 365 18.01 23.92 11.87
CA ASP A 365 19.40 23.47 12.02
C ASP A 365 20.23 23.82 10.79
N ALA A 366 19.71 23.52 9.60
CA ALA A 366 20.38 23.87 8.34
C ALA A 366 20.55 25.40 8.19
N ARG A 367 19.61 26.20 8.70
CA ARG A 367 19.72 27.67 8.66
C ARG A 367 20.84 28.18 9.56
N VAL A 368 20.89 27.64 10.80
CA VAL A 368 21.93 28.04 11.77
C VAL A 368 23.31 27.63 11.27
N LEU A 369 23.47 26.39 10.82
CA LEU A 369 24.75 25.88 10.32
C LEU A 369 25.20 26.61 9.04
N LYS A 370 24.28 27.04 8.18
CA LYS A 370 24.60 27.88 7.03
C LYS A 370 25.22 29.22 7.45
N ASP A 371 24.59 29.88 8.43
CA ASP A 371 25.06 31.18 8.91
C ASP A 371 26.43 31.04 9.58
N GLU A 372 26.65 29.97 10.35
CA GLU A 372 27.94 29.62 10.93
C GLU A 372 29.02 29.40 9.87
N CYS A 373 28.72 28.70 8.78
CA CYS A 373 29.64 28.54 7.66
C CYS A 373 30.04 29.87 7.04
N LEU A 374 29.07 30.80 6.90
CA LEU A 374 29.31 32.12 6.31
C LEU A 374 30.15 33.05 7.21
N GLU A 375 30.17 32.81 8.52
CA GLU A 375 31.03 33.53 9.47
C GLU A 375 32.47 33.02 9.47
N ASN A 376 32.70 31.76 9.10
CA ASN A 376 34.00 31.11 9.06
C ASN A 376 34.65 31.14 7.66
N TYR A 377 33.96 31.69 6.70
CA TYR A 377 34.43 31.91 5.32
C TYR A 377 34.90 33.38 5.14
#